data_e321fc7205937c9610150d41a08d8db7
#
_entry.id   e321fc7205937c9610150d41a08d8db7
#
_cell.length_a   1.000
_cell.length_b   1.000
_cell.length_c   1.000
_cell.angle_alpha   90.00
_cell.angle_beta   90.00
_cell.angle_gamma   90.00
#
_symmetry.space_group_name_H-M   'P 1'
#
loop_
_entity.id
_entity.type
_entity.pdbx_description
1 polymer ?
#
loop_
_entity_poly.entity_id
_entity_poly.type
_entity_poly.pdbx_seq_one_letter_code
_entity_poly.pdbx_strand_id
1 'polypeptide(L)'
;MKKKHFGIWWLCGIAVVLIGILLVINLSGQGNKAESYPDLEKVDAGAVPDGFDEENQPYLGNPEAPVKIVEFSDYKCPACKQWKDQVLTELKREYLDAGKAAFYYVDMPFLAPDSTLAALAGETLYQQNHDFFWPYFDLMMEQQGKKDDAWANKGFIMKLVKDNIPDVDLKRFERELDEEIYIANVKRDFLIAENHKVDGTPTVFVNGQNVEDISFEGIKAAIDNL
;
A
#
# COMPACT_ATOMS: atom_id res chain seq x y z
N MET A 1 -36.59 -68.61 13.95
CA MET A 1 -35.25 -68.03 13.60
C MET A 1 -35.42 -66.52 13.38
N LYS A 2 -35.12 -65.67 14.38
CA LYS A 2 -35.14 -64.22 14.28
C LYS A 2 -33.74 -63.71 13.85
N LYS A 3 -33.57 -63.29 12.60
CA LYS A 3 -32.31 -62.68 12.12
C LYS A 3 -32.18 -61.27 12.71
N LYS A 4 -31.04 -61.07 13.35
CA LYS A 4 -30.66 -59.78 14.01
C LYS A 4 -30.38 -58.70 12.94
N HIS A 5 -31.22 -57.71 12.81
CA HIS A 5 -30.96 -56.46 12.04
C HIS A 5 -30.18 -55.42 12.87
N PHE A 6 -29.33 -55.86 13.79
CA PHE A 6 -28.63 -54.96 14.73
C PHE A 6 -27.39 -54.29 14.12
N GLY A 7 -26.85 -54.81 13.01
CA GLY A 7 -25.58 -54.33 12.48
C GLY A 7 -25.66 -53.07 11.60
N ILE A 8 -26.80 -52.89 10.89
CA ILE A 8 -26.94 -51.78 9.89
C ILE A 8 -27.10 -50.42 10.57
N TRP A 9 -27.82 -50.37 11.65
CA TRP A 9 -28.05 -49.10 12.41
C TRP A 9 -26.78 -48.57 13.05
N TRP A 10 -25.89 -49.46 13.46
CA TRP A 10 -24.60 -49.09 14.05
C TRP A 10 -23.64 -48.50 13.02
N LEU A 11 -23.62 -49.05 11.81
CA LEU A 11 -22.82 -48.55 10.68
C LEU A 11 -23.31 -47.16 10.20
N CYS A 12 -24.61 -46.96 10.15
CA CYS A 12 -25.19 -45.63 9.83
C CYS A 12 -24.86 -44.59 10.89
N GLY A 13 -24.88 -44.93 12.18
CA GLY A 13 -24.50 -44.04 13.28
C GLY A 13 -23.01 -43.59 13.19
N ILE A 14 -22.12 -44.54 12.90
CA ILE A 14 -20.67 -44.26 12.73
C ILE A 14 -20.43 -43.35 11.50
N ALA A 15 -21.12 -43.60 10.38
CA ALA A 15 -21.00 -42.80 9.18
C ALA A 15 -21.45 -41.34 9.42
N VAL A 16 -22.53 -41.10 10.15
CA VAL A 16 -23.01 -39.76 10.50
C VAL A 16 -22.03 -39.04 11.42
N VAL A 17 -21.44 -39.75 12.40
CA VAL A 17 -20.41 -39.17 13.29
C VAL A 17 -19.15 -38.81 12.51
N LEU A 18 -18.68 -39.67 11.60
CA LEU A 18 -17.51 -39.39 10.77
C LEU A 18 -17.76 -38.23 9.80
N ILE A 19 -18.94 -38.12 9.20
CA ILE A 19 -19.32 -36.97 8.35
C ILE A 19 -19.40 -35.69 9.20
N GLY A 20 -19.95 -35.76 10.41
CA GLY A 20 -19.95 -34.65 11.36
C GLY A 20 -18.55 -34.17 11.75
N ILE A 21 -17.65 -35.09 12.02
CA ILE A 21 -16.22 -34.80 12.33
C ILE A 21 -15.51 -34.20 11.11
N LEU A 22 -15.74 -34.76 9.90
CA LEU A 22 -15.16 -34.21 8.67
C LEU A 22 -15.70 -32.78 8.36
N LEU A 23 -16.98 -32.53 8.61
CA LEU A 23 -17.57 -31.18 8.49
C LEU A 23 -17.00 -30.22 9.53
N VAL A 24 -16.82 -30.65 10.78
CA VAL A 24 -16.20 -29.81 11.83
C VAL A 24 -14.73 -29.56 11.52
N ILE A 25 -13.98 -30.54 11.02
CA ILE A 25 -12.59 -30.37 10.60
C ILE A 25 -12.50 -29.42 9.38
N ASN A 26 -13.40 -29.51 8.40
CA ASN A 26 -13.46 -28.58 7.26
C ASN A 26 -13.86 -27.15 7.70
N LEU A 27 -14.80 -27.02 8.65
CA LEU A 27 -15.20 -25.71 9.19
C LEU A 27 -14.15 -25.15 10.16
N SER A 28 -13.39 -26.01 10.85
CA SER A 28 -12.28 -25.59 11.71
C SER A 28 -10.97 -25.38 10.93
N GLY A 29 -10.84 -25.98 9.74
CA GLY A 29 -9.71 -25.79 8.81
C GLY A 29 -9.78 -24.47 8.03
N GLN A 30 -10.86 -23.70 8.15
CA GLN A 30 -10.91 -22.26 7.82
C GLN A 30 -10.46 -21.39 9.03
N GLY A 31 -9.62 -21.96 9.89
CA GLY A 31 -8.88 -21.19 10.88
C GLY A 31 -8.07 -20.13 10.15
N ASN A 32 -8.19 -18.87 10.56
CA ASN A 32 -7.42 -17.72 10.14
C ASN A 32 -6.01 -18.15 9.74
N LYS A 33 -5.74 -18.29 8.43
CA LYS A 33 -4.37 -18.19 7.96
C LYS A 33 -3.92 -16.84 8.49
N ALA A 34 -2.93 -16.82 9.36
CA ALA A 34 -2.26 -15.59 9.73
C ALA A 34 -1.98 -14.86 8.42
N GLU A 35 -2.46 -13.63 8.30
CA GLU A 35 -2.28 -12.85 7.09
C GLU A 35 -0.78 -12.74 6.84
N SER A 36 -0.31 -13.21 5.69
CA SER A 36 1.09 -13.13 5.30
C SER A 36 1.25 -11.81 4.58
N TYR A 37 2.09 -10.95 5.10
CA TYR A 37 2.46 -9.69 4.44
C TYR A 37 3.70 -9.87 3.59
N PRO A 38 3.85 -9.11 2.49
CA PRO A 38 5.04 -9.16 1.65
C PRO A 38 6.30 -8.79 2.45
N ASP A 39 7.39 -9.50 2.19
CA ASP A 39 8.67 -9.35 2.89
C ASP A 39 9.73 -8.78 1.95
N LEU A 40 9.97 -7.49 2.05
CA LEU A 40 10.93 -6.76 1.19
C LEU A 40 12.37 -7.26 1.31
N GLU A 41 12.75 -7.93 2.40
CA GLU A 41 14.12 -8.47 2.53
C GLU A 41 14.39 -9.60 1.53
N LYS A 42 13.33 -10.27 1.06
CA LYS A 42 13.42 -11.39 0.11
C LYS A 42 13.27 -10.98 -1.35
N VAL A 43 13.02 -9.69 -1.61
CA VAL A 43 12.73 -9.17 -2.95
C VAL A 43 13.99 -8.62 -3.61
N ASP A 44 14.22 -9.03 -4.85
CA ASP A 44 15.22 -8.41 -5.73
C ASP A 44 14.57 -7.22 -6.47
N ALA A 45 15.06 -6.03 -6.19
CA ALA A 45 14.57 -4.80 -6.84
C ALA A 45 15.15 -4.59 -8.25
N GLY A 46 16.14 -5.38 -8.64
CA GLY A 46 16.91 -5.11 -9.86
C GLY A 46 17.79 -3.86 -9.72
N ALA A 47 17.98 -3.12 -10.81
CA ALA A 47 18.73 -1.87 -10.78
C ALA A 47 17.98 -0.78 -10.02
N VAL A 48 18.68 -0.08 -9.13
CA VAL A 48 18.17 1.08 -8.40
C VAL A 48 18.82 2.33 -8.98
N PRO A 49 18.05 3.34 -9.43
CA PRO A 49 18.62 4.57 -9.97
C PRO A 49 19.27 5.43 -8.89
N ASP A 50 20.18 6.32 -9.30
CA ASP A 50 20.84 7.28 -8.38
C ASP A 50 19.88 8.41 -7.93
N GLY A 51 18.84 8.70 -8.71
CA GLY A 51 17.79 9.68 -8.42
C GLY A 51 16.58 9.09 -7.72
N PHE A 52 15.43 9.75 -7.86
CA PHE A 52 14.17 9.34 -7.23
C PHE A 52 13.28 8.49 -8.15
N ASP A 53 13.75 8.11 -9.34
CA ASP A 53 12.98 7.33 -10.34
C ASP A 53 11.66 8.00 -10.75
N GLU A 54 11.67 9.34 -10.89
CA GLU A 54 10.47 10.18 -11.06
C GLU A 54 9.60 9.73 -12.24
N GLU A 55 10.20 9.17 -13.28
CA GLU A 55 9.46 8.67 -14.45
C GLU A 55 8.56 7.46 -14.14
N ASN A 56 8.86 6.74 -13.06
CA ASN A 56 8.09 5.56 -12.62
C ASN A 56 7.25 5.84 -11.36
N GLN A 57 7.33 7.06 -10.80
CA GLN A 57 6.61 7.42 -9.58
C GLN A 57 5.23 8.01 -9.87
N PRO A 58 4.24 7.77 -8.99
CA PRO A 58 3.00 8.53 -8.99
C PRO A 58 3.26 10.03 -8.79
N TYR A 59 2.65 10.87 -9.63
CA TYR A 59 2.87 12.31 -9.54
C TYR A 59 1.60 13.14 -9.63
N LEU A 60 1.67 14.38 -9.11
CA LEU A 60 0.69 15.45 -9.27
C LEU A 60 1.36 16.67 -9.91
N GLY A 61 0.56 17.48 -10.61
CA GLY A 61 1.05 18.69 -11.27
C GLY A 61 1.63 18.41 -12.65
N ASN A 62 2.56 19.25 -13.09
CA ASN A 62 3.18 19.13 -14.41
C ASN A 62 4.56 18.44 -14.30
N PRO A 63 4.75 17.22 -14.84
CA PRO A 63 6.04 16.53 -14.76
C PRO A 63 7.19 17.28 -15.44
N GLU A 64 6.90 18.24 -16.36
CA GLU A 64 7.89 19.09 -17.00
C GLU A 64 8.18 20.38 -16.23
N ALA A 65 7.54 20.60 -15.07
CA ALA A 65 7.78 21.78 -14.24
C ALA A 65 9.23 21.82 -13.74
N PRO A 66 9.82 23.03 -13.58
CA PRO A 66 11.21 23.18 -13.14
C PRO A 66 11.43 22.77 -11.68
N VAL A 67 10.37 22.77 -10.87
CA VAL A 67 10.41 22.38 -9.46
C VAL A 67 9.89 20.97 -9.31
N LYS A 68 10.72 20.09 -8.72
CA LYS A 68 10.37 18.70 -8.36
C LYS A 68 10.32 18.59 -6.85
N ILE A 69 9.17 18.17 -6.33
CA ILE A 69 8.97 17.91 -4.91
C ILE A 69 8.78 16.41 -4.75
N VAL A 70 9.60 15.76 -3.95
CA VAL A 70 9.53 14.31 -3.72
C VAL A 70 9.26 14.06 -2.25
N GLU A 71 8.22 13.28 -1.92
CA GLU A 71 7.91 12.84 -0.55
C GLU A 71 8.14 11.33 -0.44
N PHE A 72 8.95 10.95 0.56
CA PHE A 72 8.99 9.57 1.05
C PHE A 72 7.97 9.40 2.17
N SER A 73 7.10 8.41 2.02
CA SER A 73 5.92 8.28 2.86
C SER A 73 5.57 6.83 3.17
N ASP A 74 4.85 6.61 4.27
CA ASP A 74 4.27 5.33 4.65
C ASP A 74 2.78 5.53 4.95
N TYR A 75 1.91 4.72 4.35
CA TYR A 75 0.44 4.80 4.55
C TYR A 75 0.01 4.67 6.01
N LYS A 76 0.84 4.10 6.87
CA LYS A 76 0.57 3.96 8.30
C LYS A 76 1.15 5.08 9.16
N CYS A 77 1.86 6.03 8.56
CA CYS A 77 2.50 7.13 9.28
C CYS A 77 1.49 8.25 9.59
N PRO A 78 1.17 8.53 10.87
CA PRO A 78 0.26 9.62 11.22
C PRO A 78 0.79 11.00 10.82
N ALA A 79 2.13 11.17 10.83
CA ALA A 79 2.75 12.42 10.41
C ALA A 79 2.61 12.64 8.89
N CYS A 80 2.67 11.58 8.07
CA CYS A 80 2.42 11.65 6.63
C CYS A 80 0.98 12.06 6.34
N LYS A 81 0.00 11.47 7.05
CA LYS A 81 -1.39 11.93 6.96
C LYS A 81 -1.53 13.41 7.28
N GLN A 82 -0.94 13.85 8.38
CA GLN A 82 -1.00 15.27 8.79
C GLN A 82 -0.33 16.17 7.74
N TRP A 83 0.82 15.76 7.21
CA TRP A 83 1.55 16.50 6.18
C TRP A 83 0.73 16.61 4.89
N LYS A 84 0.15 15.50 4.43
CA LYS A 84 -0.78 15.50 3.29
C LYS A 84 -1.93 16.49 3.50
N ASP A 85 -2.59 16.43 4.64
CA ASP A 85 -3.78 17.24 4.91
C ASP A 85 -3.46 18.76 5.02
N GLN A 86 -2.29 19.11 5.54
CA GLN A 86 -1.91 20.51 5.80
C GLN A 86 -1.01 21.08 4.71
N VAL A 87 0.02 20.35 4.29
CA VAL A 87 1.08 20.88 3.41
C VAL A 87 0.82 20.54 1.95
N LEU A 88 0.57 19.27 1.62
CA LEU A 88 0.33 18.88 0.22
C LEU A 88 -0.90 19.60 -0.36
N THR A 89 -1.94 19.83 0.46
CA THR A 89 -3.13 20.59 0.06
C THR A 89 -2.76 22.03 -0.36
N GLU A 90 -1.89 22.70 0.40
CA GLU A 90 -1.42 24.05 0.09
C GLU A 90 -0.50 24.05 -1.14
N LEU A 91 0.44 23.10 -1.22
CA LEU A 91 1.32 22.92 -2.38
C LEU A 91 0.52 22.67 -3.65
N LYS A 92 -0.52 21.86 -3.57
CA LYS A 92 -1.40 21.60 -4.71
C LYS A 92 -2.01 22.89 -5.22
N ARG A 93 -2.59 23.71 -4.34
CA ARG A 93 -3.25 24.97 -4.70
C ARG A 93 -2.28 26.00 -5.30
N GLU A 94 -1.07 26.15 -4.74
CA GLU A 94 -0.18 27.26 -5.08
C GLU A 94 0.84 26.93 -6.16
N TYR A 95 1.21 25.65 -6.29
CA TYR A 95 2.28 25.25 -7.20
C TYR A 95 1.85 24.21 -8.22
N LEU A 96 1.16 23.14 -7.80
CA LEU A 96 0.88 22.00 -8.70
C LEU A 96 -0.22 22.36 -9.70
N ASP A 97 -1.35 22.89 -9.25
CA ASP A 97 -2.47 23.31 -10.11
C ASP A 97 -2.09 24.50 -11.01
N ALA A 98 -1.09 25.26 -10.60
CA ALA A 98 -0.51 26.35 -11.42
C ALA A 98 0.56 25.86 -12.40
N GLY A 99 0.90 24.58 -12.43
CA GLY A 99 1.93 24.00 -13.29
C GLY A 99 3.36 24.44 -12.97
N LYS A 100 3.60 25.02 -11.78
CA LYS A 100 4.92 25.50 -11.34
C LYS A 100 5.81 24.42 -10.77
N ALA A 101 5.21 23.35 -10.24
CA ALA A 101 5.90 22.21 -9.67
C ALA A 101 5.24 20.89 -10.07
N ALA A 102 6.01 19.79 -9.95
CA ALA A 102 5.53 18.44 -9.88
C ALA A 102 5.81 17.87 -8.48
N PHE A 103 4.87 17.11 -7.97
CA PHE A 103 5.00 16.37 -6.72
C PHE A 103 5.04 14.87 -7.04
N TYR A 104 5.98 14.16 -6.45
CA TYR A 104 6.18 12.71 -6.61
C TYR A 104 6.07 12.03 -5.26
N TYR A 105 5.35 10.92 -5.24
CA TYR A 105 5.21 10.08 -4.07
C TYR A 105 6.12 8.86 -4.19
N VAL A 106 6.89 8.56 -3.15
CA VAL A 106 7.78 7.39 -3.09
C VAL A 106 7.47 6.57 -1.85
N ASP A 107 7.22 5.29 -2.04
CA ASP A 107 6.88 4.39 -0.95
C ASP A 107 8.09 4.09 -0.05
N MET A 108 7.91 4.30 1.26
CA MET A 108 8.86 3.86 2.28
C MET A 108 8.15 3.08 3.39
N PRO A 109 7.70 1.84 3.12
CA PRO A 109 6.91 1.05 4.05
C PRO A 109 7.79 0.35 5.09
N PHE A 110 8.01 1.00 6.25
CA PHE A 110 8.90 0.47 7.32
C PHE A 110 8.22 0.36 8.69
N LEU A 111 7.04 0.95 8.85
CA LEU A 111 6.41 1.04 10.18
C LEU A 111 5.82 -0.27 10.66
N ALA A 112 5.29 -1.10 9.76
CA ALA A 112 4.72 -2.40 10.09
C ALA A 112 4.61 -3.29 8.83
N PRO A 113 4.44 -4.61 8.99
CA PRO A 113 4.32 -5.52 7.83
C PRO A 113 3.19 -5.17 6.86
N ASP A 114 2.06 -4.66 7.36
CA ASP A 114 0.93 -4.22 6.53
C ASP A 114 1.19 -2.89 5.80
N SER A 115 2.23 -2.12 6.15
CA SER A 115 2.71 -0.99 5.34
C SER A 115 3.13 -1.45 3.94
N THR A 116 3.86 -2.57 3.86
CA THR A 116 4.31 -3.14 2.58
C THR A 116 3.15 -3.57 1.70
N LEU A 117 2.09 -4.16 2.29
CA LEU A 117 0.89 -4.53 1.54
C LEU A 117 0.14 -3.30 1.03
N ALA A 118 0.06 -2.23 1.85
CA ALA A 118 -0.55 -0.97 1.45
C ALA A 118 0.20 -0.32 0.26
N ALA A 119 1.53 -0.29 0.31
CA ALA A 119 2.38 0.19 -0.78
C ALA A 119 2.21 -0.65 -2.05
N LEU A 120 2.27 -1.98 -1.93
CA LEU A 120 2.05 -2.90 -3.07
C LEU A 120 0.68 -2.70 -3.72
N ALA A 121 -0.36 -2.43 -2.94
CA ALA A 121 -1.69 -2.16 -3.48
C ALA A 121 -1.74 -0.83 -4.25
N GLY A 122 -1.07 0.21 -3.77
CA GLY A 122 -0.88 1.49 -4.47
C GLY A 122 -0.19 1.29 -5.82
N GLU A 123 0.95 0.60 -5.82
CA GLU A 123 1.68 0.23 -7.02
C GLU A 123 0.81 -0.58 -8.01
N THR A 124 0.10 -1.58 -7.52
CA THR A 124 -0.77 -2.41 -8.35
C THR A 124 -1.86 -1.58 -9.05
N LEU A 125 -2.45 -0.61 -8.36
CA LEU A 125 -3.42 0.31 -8.94
C LEU A 125 -2.79 1.26 -9.96
N TYR A 126 -1.63 1.83 -9.63
CA TYR A 126 -0.87 2.70 -10.53
C TYR A 126 -0.53 2.02 -11.85
N GLN A 127 -0.14 0.73 -11.80
CA GLN A 127 0.18 -0.07 -12.99
C GLN A 127 -1.07 -0.50 -13.79
N GLN A 128 -2.25 -0.51 -13.19
CA GLN A 128 -3.49 -0.68 -13.97
C GLN A 128 -3.89 0.59 -14.70
N ASN A 129 -3.87 1.72 -13.99
CA ASN A 129 -4.10 3.06 -14.51
C ASN A 129 -3.58 4.08 -13.47
N HIS A 130 -2.74 5.01 -13.90
CA HIS A 130 -2.18 6.08 -13.06
C HIS A 130 -3.26 6.87 -12.30
N ASP A 131 -4.45 7.03 -12.88
CA ASP A 131 -5.57 7.74 -12.27
C ASP A 131 -6.18 7.02 -11.06
N PHE A 132 -5.89 5.73 -10.85
CA PHE A 132 -6.39 4.98 -9.71
C PHE A 132 -5.56 5.19 -8.44
N PHE A 133 -4.30 5.63 -8.58
CA PHE A 133 -3.39 5.81 -7.45
C PHE A 133 -3.88 6.88 -6.46
N TRP A 134 -4.19 8.08 -6.95
CA TRP A 134 -4.50 9.21 -6.07
C TRP A 134 -5.78 9.04 -5.26
N PRO A 135 -6.89 8.53 -5.82
CA PRO A 135 -8.05 8.14 -5.01
C PRO A 135 -7.70 7.10 -3.93
N TYR A 136 -6.86 6.11 -4.26
CA TYR A 136 -6.40 5.14 -3.28
C TYR A 136 -5.57 5.78 -2.18
N PHE A 137 -4.58 6.60 -2.54
CA PHE A 137 -3.73 7.34 -1.60
C PHE A 137 -4.57 8.17 -0.63
N ASP A 138 -5.51 8.97 -1.16
CA ASP A 138 -6.37 9.81 -0.34
C ASP A 138 -7.21 8.99 0.65
N LEU A 139 -7.85 7.92 0.18
CA LEU A 139 -8.69 7.04 1.00
C LEU A 139 -7.88 6.31 2.08
N MET A 140 -6.69 5.82 1.77
CA MET A 140 -5.83 5.15 2.73
C MET A 140 -5.39 6.11 3.84
N MET A 141 -5.01 7.34 3.48
CA MET A 141 -4.65 8.37 4.44
C MET A 141 -5.85 8.83 5.28
N GLU A 142 -7.03 9.00 4.68
CA GLU A 142 -8.25 9.39 5.40
C GLU A 142 -8.72 8.33 6.39
N GLN A 143 -8.71 7.06 5.97
CA GLN A 143 -9.18 5.92 6.78
C GLN A 143 -8.07 5.27 7.62
N GLN A 144 -6.95 5.97 7.79
CA GLN A 144 -5.81 5.48 8.55
C GLN A 144 -6.22 5.05 9.97
N GLY A 145 -5.96 3.79 10.28
CA GLY A 145 -6.15 3.22 11.61
C GLY A 145 -5.01 3.57 12.57
N LYS A 146 -5.02 2.95 13.76
CA LYS A 146 -3.91 3.15 14.70
C LYS A 146 -2.64 2.52 14.13
N LYS A 147 -1.51 3.22 14.32
CA LYS A 147 -0.20 2.81 13.80
C LYS A 147 0.17 1.36 14.16
N ASP A 148 -0.11 0.96 15.40
CA ASP A 148 0.29 -0.34 15.94
C ASP A 148 -0.70 -1.48 15.62
N ASP A 149 -1.86 -1.17 15.04
CA ASP A 149 -2.86 -2.16 14.63
C ASP A 149 -2.61 -2.58 13.17
N ALA A 150 -2.70 -3.87 12.84
CA ALA A 150 -2.62 -4.38 11.47
C ALA A 150 -3.96 -4.12 10.73
N TRP A 151 -4.23 -2.86 10.39
CA TRP A 151 -5.49 -2.45 9.76
C TRP A 151 -5.44 -2.47 8.23
N ALA A 152 -4.27 -2.22 7.62
CA ALA A 152 -4.10 -2.19 6.17
C ALA A 152 -3.99 -3.61 5.59
N ASN A 153 -4.90 -4.49 5.99
CA ASN A 153 -4.96 -5.87 5.53
C ASN A 153 -5.66 -6.00 4.17
N LYS A 154 -5.49 -7.14 3.50
CA LYS A 154 -6.06 -7.40 2.18
C LYS A 154 -7.58 -7.19 2.14
N GLY A 155 -8.30 -7.66 3.15
CA GLY A 155 -9.77 -7.51 3.22
C GLY A 155 -10.21 -6.05 3.26
N PHE A 156 -9.52 -5.23 4.05
CA PHE A 156 -9.74 -3.78 4.12
C PHE A 156 -9.44 -3.12 2.77
N ILE A 157 -8.26 -3.37 2.19
CA ILE A 157 -7.83 -2.79 0.91
C ILE A 157 -8.79 -3.16 -0.22
N MET A 158 -9.13 -4.43 -0.38
CA MET A 158 -10.07 -4.90 -1.41
C MET A 158 -11.44 -4.22 -1.28
N LYS A 159 -11.94 -4.08 -0.05
CA LYS A 159 -13.21 -3.39 0.20
C LYS A 159 -13.11 -1.90 -0.14
N LEU A 160 -12.05 -1.23 0.29
CA LEU A 160 -11.80 0.18 0.02
C LEU A 160 -11.78 0.46 -1.48
N VAL A 161 -11.00 -0.30 -2.24
CA VAL A 161 -10.89 -0.17 -3.70
C VAL A 161 -12.22 -0.43 -4.38
N LYS A 162 -12.89 -1.55 -4.05
CA LYS A 162 -14.18 -1.94 -4.63
C LYS A 162 -15.28 -0.89 -4.44
N ASP A 163 -15.34 -0.31 -3.25
CA ASP A 163 -16.44 0.57 -2.88
C ASP A 163 -16.24 2.02 -3.35
N ASN A 164 -14.99 2.42 -3.64
CA ASN A 164 -14.68 3.84 -3.85
C ASN A 164 -13.94 4.16 -5.16
N ILE A 165 -13.26 3.19 -5.80
CA ILE A 165 -12.49 3.45 -7.02
C ILE A 165 -13.17 2.72 -8.19
N PRO A 166 -13.99 3.43 -8.98
CA PRO A 166 -14.69 2.81 -10.10
C PRO A 166 -13.72 2.39 -11.20
N ASP A 167 -14.17 1.48 -12.07
CA ASP A 167 -13.47 1.03 -13.27
C ASP A 167 -12.19 0.21 -13.03
N VAL A 168 -11.81 -0.07 -11.78
CA VAL A 168 -10.72 -1.01 -11.44
C VAL A 168 -11.12 -2.42 -11.84
N ASP A 169 -10.26 -3.12 -12.59
CA ASP A 169 -10.39 -4.58 -12.76
C ASP A 169 -10.04 -5.27 -11.44
N LEU A 170 -11.05 -5.47 -10.59
CA LEU A 170 -10.89 -6.05 -9.25
C LEU A 170 -10.32 -7.46 -9.28
N LYS A 171 -10.60 -8.25 -10.33
CA LYS A 171 -10.07 -9.61 -10.44
C LYS A 171 -8.57 -9.59 -10.78
N ARG A 172 -8.18 -8.68 -11.66
CA ARG A 172 -6.79 -8.43 -11.99
C ARG A 172 -6.05 -7.89 -10.77
N PHE A 173 -6.63 -6.89 -10.10
CA PHE A 173 -6.06 -6.28 -8.88
C PHE A 173 -5.81 -7.32 -7.79
N GLU A 174 -6.83 -8.14 -7.46
CA GLU A 174 -6.69 -9.19 -6.44
C GLU A 174 -5.60 -10.21 -6.79
N ARG A 175 -5.57 -10.68 -8.05
CA ARG A 175 -4.55 -11.63 -8.50
C ARG A 175 -3.15 -11.03 -8.43
N GLU A 176 -2.95 -9.80 -8.94
CA GLU A 176 -1.65 -9.14 -8.96
C GLU A 176 -1.14 -8.81 -7.56
N LEU A 177 -2.06 -8.51 -6.62
CA LEU A 177 -1.75 -8.33 -5.22
C LEU A 177 -1.33 -9.65 -4.55
N ASP A 178 -2.05 -10.75 -4.81
CA ASP A 178 -1.75 -12.08 -4.26
C ASP A 178 -0.43 -12.66 -4.80
N GLU A 179 -0.13 -12.39 -6.07
CA GLU A 179 1.09 -12.83 -6.75
C GLU A 179 2.26 -11.86 -6.52
N GLU A 180 2.04 -10.76 -5.78
CA GLU A 180 3.04 -9.73 -5.47
C GLU A 180 3.77 -9.19 -6.72
N ILE A 181 3.04 -9.03 -7.86
CA ILE A 181 3.63 -8.77 -9.18
C ILE A 181 4.51 -7.51 -9.18
N TYR A 182 4.12 -6.47 -8.44
CA TYR A 182 4.82 -5.18 -8.43
C TYR A 182 5.64 -4.93 -7.15
N ILE A 183 5.89 -5.98 -6.36
CA ILE A 183 6.65 -5.84 -5.11
C ILE A 183 8.08 -5.34 -5.32
N ALA A 184 8.67 -5.61 -6.49
CA ALA A 184 9.99 -5.12 -6.85
C ALA A 184 10.04 -3.57 -6.99
N ASN A 185 8.93 -2.93 -7.35
CA ASN A 185 8.84 -1.47 -7.40
C ASN A 185 8.88 -0.90 -5.97
N VAL A 186 8.05 -1.43 -5.07
CA VAL A 186 8.06 -1.06 -3.64
C VAL A 186 9.44 -1.27 -3.02
N LYS A 187 10.11 -2.38 -3.36
CA LYS A 187 11.49 -2.62 -2.90
C LYS A 187 12.46 -1.60 -3.47
N ARG A 188 12.31 -1.21 -4.73
CA ARG A 188 13.15 -0.19 -5.36
C ARG A 188 13.00 1.16 -4.67
N ASP A 189 11.79 1.58 -4.38
CA ASP A 189 11.49 2.81 -3.65
C ASP A 189 12.13 2.81 -2.27
N PHE A 190 12.02 1.69 -1.55
CA PHE A 190 12.67 1.54 -0.26
C PHE A 190 14.19 1.67 -0.36
N LEU A 191 14.82 1.10 -1.40
CA LEU A 191 16.26 1.23 -1.64
C LEU A 191 16.66 2.65 -2.09
N ILE A 192 15.81 3.36 -2.84
CA ILE A 192 15.99 4.78 -3.15
C ILE A 192 16.01 5.59 -1.85
N ALA A 193 15.07 5.33 -0.92
CA ALA A 193 15.06 5.97 0.38
C ALA A 193 16.37 5.74 1.16
N GLU A 194 16.88 4.49 1.19
CA GLU A 194 18.17 4.16 1.81
C GLU A 194 19.33 4.90 1.15
N ASN A 195 19.40 4.96 -0.19
CA ASN A 195 20.45 5.65 -0.94
C ASN A 195 20.48 7.17 -0.62
N HIS A 196 19.31 7.77 -0.43
CA HIS A 196 19.15 9.16 -0.05
C HIS A 196 19.21 9.41 1.46
N LYS A 197 19.50 8.36 2.26
CA LYS A 197 19.63 8.42 3.73
C LYS A 197 18.37 8.91 4.42
N VAL A 198 17.22 8.53 3.89
CA VAL A 198 15.93 8.77 4.51
C VAL A 198 15.80 7.84 5.70
N ASP A 199 15.63 8.38 6.90
CA ASP A 199 15.55 7.63 8.16
C ASP A 199 14.16 7.67 8.81
N GLY A 200 13.18 8.31 8.14
CA GLY A 200 11.81 8.40 8.62
C GLY A 200 10.86 9.07 7.62
N THR A 201 9.58 9.05 7.95
CA THR A 201 8.52 9.62 7.12
C THR A 201 7.66 10.63 7.90
N PRO A 202 7.15 11.69 7.25
CA PRO A 202 7.49 12.10 5.89
C PRO A 202 8.89 12.73 5.81
N THR A 203 9.61 12.47 4.70
CA THR A 203 10.82 13.19 4.33
C THR A 203 10.62 13.80 2.95
N VAL A 204 10.98 15.07 2.79
CA VAL A 204 10.69 15.83 1.57
C VAL A 204 11.98 16.37 0.95
N PHE A 205 12.07 16.24 -0.38
CA PHE A 205 13.14 16.82 -1.18
C PHE A 205 12.56 17.83 -2.17
N VAL A 206 13.29 18.91 -2.42
CA VAL A 206 13.01 19.89 -3.47
C VAL A 206 14.22 19.93 -4.41
N ASN A 207 14.03 19.62 -5.68
CA ASN A 207 15.09 19.50 -6.69
C ASN A 207 16.32 18.72 -6.19
N GLY A 208 16.10 17.59 -5.51
CA GLY A 208 17.15 16.72 -5.01
C GLY A 208 17.77 17.13 -3.67
N GLN A 209 17.36 18.25 -3.10
CA GLN A 209 17.85 18.72 -1.79
C GLN A 209 16.85 18.38 -0.68
N ASN A 210 17.32 17.72 0.37
CA ASN A 210 16.51 17.43 1.55
C ASN A 210 16.07 18.73 2.24
N VAL A 211 14.78 18.83 2.57
CA VAL A 211 14.19 19.99 3.25
C VAL A 211 13.99 19.65 4.73
N GLU A 212 14.72 20.32 5.62
CA GLU A 212 14.60 20.08 7.07
C GLU A 212 13.26 20.57 7.64
N ASP A 213 12.83 21.77 7.22
CA ASP A 213 11.52 22.31 7.58
C ASP A 213 10.48 21.92 6.51
N ILE A 214 9.80 20.82 6.72
CA ILE A 214 8.79 20.27 5.82
C ILE A 214 7.41 20.94 5.95
N SER A 215 7.30 22.06 6.67
CA SER A 215 6.10 22.90 6.65
C SER A 215 5.92 23.54 5.25
N PHE A 216 4.72 24.02 4.96
CA PHE A 216 4.47 24.74 3.70
C PHE A 216 5.44 25.91 3.51
N GLU A 217 5.68 26.70 4.57
CA GLU A 217 6.61 27.84 4.54
C GLU A 217 8.06 27.41 4.31
N GLY A 218 8.51 26.30 4.92
CA GLY A 218 9.85 25.78 4.70
C GLY A 218 10.05 25.28 3.28
N ILE A 219 9.08 24.54 2.72
CA ILE A 219 9.15 24.09 1.32
C ILE A 219 9.09 25.28 0.35
N LYS A 220 8.21 26.26 0.63
CA LYS A 220 8.16 27.48 -0.14
C LYS A 220 9.50 28.22 -0.14
N ALA A 221 10.15 28.33 1.02
CA ALA A 221 11.48 28.93 1.13
C ALA A 221 12.54 28.16 0.32
N ALA A 222 12.48 26.81 0.34
CA ALA A 222 13.35 25.98 -0.47
C ALA A 222 13.14 26.21 -1.98
N ILE A 223 11.88 26.37 -2.41
CA ILE A 223 11.55 26.70 -3.81
C ILE A 223 12.04 28.10 -4.20
N ASP A 224 11.82 29.08 -3.34
CA ASP A 224 12.20 30.49 -3.60
C ASP A 224 13.73 30.68 -3.69
N ASN A 225 14.52 29.72 -3.19
CA ASN A 225 15.99 29.74 -3.21
C ASN A 225 16.62 28.93 -4.37
N LEU A 226 15.81 28.38 -5.28
CA LEU A 226 16.30 27.70 -6.50
C LEU A 226 16.76 28.71 -7.54
#